data_f251c4069bb47e24bfec9dec3735d853
#
_entry.id   f251c4069bb47e24bfec9dec3735d853
#
_cell.length_a   1.000
_cell.length_b   1.000
_cell.length_c   1.000
_cell.angle_alpha   90.00
_cell.angle_beta   90.00
_cell.angle_gamma   90.00
#
_symmetry.space_group_name_H-M   'P 1'
#
loop_
_entity.id
_entity.type
_entity.pdbx_description
1 polymer ?
#
loop_
_entity_poly.entity_id
_entity_poly.type
_entity_poly.pdbx_seq_one_letter_code
_entity_poly.pdbx_strand_id
1 'polypeptide(L)'
;METSDATSKLSRRAWPVRDAKSLGRALRDYRVAAGLTQAELSSIIGVDRSYLSELEGGKETEQLRRLFAAFKALELKLYLQKESGEPD
;
A
#
# COMPACT_ATOMS: atom_id res chain seq x y z
N MET A 1 4.76 11.40 24.31
CA MET A 1 4.75 11.33 23.99
C MET A 1 4.84 10.76 23.19
N GLU A 2 4.88 10.60 22.77
CA GLU A 2 4.93 10.23 21.90
C GLU A 2 5.52 9.19 21.67
N THR A 3 6.03 8.83 22.07
CA THR A 3 6.74 7.89 21.96
C THR A 3 6.09 6.71 21.93
N SER A 4 5.37 6.53 22.63
CA SER A 4 4.64 5.46 22.61
C SER A 4 4.27 5.19 21.39
N ASP A 5 4.50 6.04 20.72
CA ASP A 5 4.11 5.96 19.55
C ASP A 5 4.74 5.07 18.69
N ALA A 6 5.83 4.51 18.95
CA ALA A 6 6.40 3.63 18.06
C ALA A 6 5.44 2.58 17.67
N THR A 7 4.77 1.98 18.57
CA THR A 7 3.86 0.95 18.24
C THR A 7 2.62 1.46 17.63
N SER A 8 2.13 2.55 18.10
CA SER A 8 0.99 3.08 17.51
C SER A 8 1.27 3.52 16.15
N LYS A 9 2.47 3.93 15.85
CA LYS A 9 2.76 4.33 14.57
C LYS A 9 2.71 3.26 13.61
N LEU A 10 2.99 2.01 13.95
CA LEU A 10 2.91 0.97 12.98
C LEU A 10 1.53 0.84 12.42
N SER A 11 0.51 1.06 13.15
CA SER A 11 -0.80 0.94 12.62
C SER A 11 -1.33 2.20 12.03
N ARG A 12 -0.90 3.35 12.50
CA ARG A 12 -1.42 4.57 11.95
C ARG A 12 -0.42 5.28 11.10
N ARG A 13 0.77 4.73 10.90
CA ARG A 13 1.77 5.40 10.16
C ARG A 13 1.41 5.55 8.72
N ALA A 14 1.77 6.63 8.16
CA ALA A 14 1.63 6.86 6.74
C ALA A 14 2.85 6.32 6.04
N TRP A 15 2.67 5.50 5.05
CA TRP A 15 3.77 4.90 4.31
C TRP A 15 4.00 5.64 3.02
N PRO A 16 5.18 6.11 2.77
CA PRO A 16 5.44 6.82 1.52
C PRO A 16 5.45 5.85 0.35
N VAL A 17 4.81 6.23 -0.73
CA VAL A 17 4.75 5.41 -1.92
C VAL A 17 5.26 6.26 -3.08
N ARG A 18 6.38 5.88 -3.67
CA ARG A 18 6.99 6.68 -4.70
C ARG A 18 7.03 6.00 -6.02
N ASP A 19 6.79 4.71 -6.09
CA ASP A 19 6.89 3.97 -7.34
C ASP A 19 6.13 2.66 -7.18
N ALA A 20 6.13 1.86 -8.23
CA ALA A 20 5.42 0.60 -8.20
C ALA A 20 5.97 -0.33 -7.13
N LYS A 21 7.27 -0.28 -6.90
CA LYS A 21 7.87 -1.16 -5.93
C LYS A 21 7.42 -0.80 -4.53
N SER A 22 7.46 0.46 -4.16
CA SER A 22 7.04 0.85 -2.82
C SER A 22 5.54 0.67 -2.65
N LEU A 23 4.75 0.85 -3.72
CA LEU A 23 3.33 0.60 -3.66
C LEU A 23 3.06 -0.87 -3.37
N GLY A 24 3.73 -1.75 -4.10
CA GLY A 24 3.52 -3.17 -3.93
C GLY A 24 3.90 -3.65 -2.56
N ARG A 25 5.01 -3.12 -2.04
CA ARG A 25 5.47 -3.52 -0.72
C ARG A 25 4.48 -3.07 0.35
N ALA A 26 3.98 -1.85 0.25
CA ALA A 26 3.02 -1.36 1.21
C ALA A 26 1.73 -2.17 1.15
N LEU A 27 1.26 -2.47 -0.05
CA LEU A 27 0.05 -3.24 -0.19
C LEU A 27 0.20 -4.61 0.45
N ARG A 28 1.32 -5.26 0.21
CA ARG A 28 1.55 -6.56 0.78
C ARG A 28 1.58 -6.48 2.30
N ASP A 29 2.25 -5.49 2.84
CA ASP A 29 2.37 -5.37 4.29
C ASP A 29 1.00 -5.14 4.93
N TYR A 30 0.18 -4.30 4.33
CA TYR A 30 -1.15 -4.06 4.86
C TYR A 30 -2.03 -5.30 4.71
N ARG A 31 -1.88 -6.03 3.62
CA ARG A 31 -2.65 -7.25 3.43
C ARG A 31 -2.30 -8.29 4.50
N VAL A 32 -1.01 -8.49 4.72
CA VAL A 32 -0.56 -9.47 5.69
C VAL A 32 -1.01 -9.05 7.09
N ALA A 33 -0.90 -7.77 7.38
CA ALA A 33 -1.34 -7.28 8.68
C ALA A 33 -2.84 -7.46 8.88
N ALA A 34 -3.60 -7.49 7.80
CA ALA A 34 -5.03 -7.73 7.90
C ALA A 34 -5.37 -9.21 7.99
N GLY A 35 -4.37 -10.07 7.93
CA GLY A 35 -4.61 -11.51 8.04
C GLY A 35 -5.14 -12.15 6.79
N LEU A 36 -4.95 -11.51 5.63
CA LEU A 36 -5.51 -12.03 4.39
C LEU A 36 -4.45 -12.64 3.51
N THR A 37 -4.79 -13.74 2.85
CA THR A 37 -3.91 -14.28 1.82
C THR A 37 -4.15 -13.51 0.54
N GLN A 38 -3.27 -13.69 -0.44
CA GLN A 38 -3.47 -13.07 -1.74
C GLN A 38 -4.77 -13.59 -2.37
N ALA A 39 -5.05 -14.87 -2.22
CA ALA A 39 -6.26 -15.42 -2.79
C ALA A 39 -7.49 -14.78 -2.16
N GLU A 40 -7.46 -14.59 -0.86
CA GLU A 40 -8.59 -13.98 -0.18
C GLU A 40 -8.80 -12.55 -0.60
N LEU A 41 -7.75 -11.77 -0.65
CA LEU A 41 -7.90 -10.39 -1.04
C LEU A 41 -8.34 -10.28 -2.49
N SER A 42 -7.75 -11.09 -3.38
CA SER A 42 -8.14 -11.02 -4.78
C SER A 42 -9.62 -11.37 -4.96
N SER A 43 -10.10 -12.29 -4.16
CA SER A 43 -11.50 -12.65 -4.23
C SER A 43 -12.37 -11.49 -3.75
N ILE A 44 -11.99 -10.84 -2.68
CA ILE A 44 -12.77 -9.73 -2.14
C ILE A 44 -12.85 -8.59 -3.15
N ILE A 45 -11.77 -8.27 -3.83
CA ILE A 45 -11.79 -7.13 -4.73
C ILE A 45 -12.10 -7.50 -6.17
N GLY A 46 -12.24 -8.79 -6.46
CA GLY A 46 -12.68 -9.21 -7.79
C GLY A 46 -11.60 -9.18 -8.84
N VAL A 47 -10.39 -9.54 -8.52
CA VAL A 47 -9.32 -9.61 -9.50
C VAL A 47 -8.65 -10.96 -9.43
N ASP A 48 -7.85 -11.28 -10.42
CA ASP A 48 -7.11 -12.50 -10.40
C ASP A 48 -6.03 -12.44 -9.37
N ARG A 49 -5.73 -13.56 -8.74
CA ARG A 49 -4.66 -13.60 -7.78
C ARG A 49 -3.33 -13.24 -8.45
N SER A 50 -3.14 -13.62 -9.72
CA SER A 50 -1.90 -13.30 -10.40
C SER A 50 -1.72 -11.80 -10.56
N TYR A 51 -2.81 -11.06 -10.79
CA TYR A 51 -2.73 -9.62 -10.86
C TYR A 51 -2.24 -9.05 -9.52
N LEU A 52 -2.81 -9.54 -8.43
CA LEU A 52 -2.41 -9.06 -7.11
C LEU A 52 -0.97 -9.43 -6.81
N SER A 53 -0.56 -10.63 -7.19
CA SER A 53 0.79 -11.06 -6.97
C SER A 53 1.79 -10.17 -7.71
N GLU A 54 1.48 -9.80 -8.92
CA GLU A 54 2.36 -8.92 -9.68
C GLU A 54 2.39 -7.53 -9.08
N LEU A 55 1.25 -7.04 -8.65
CA LEU A 55 1.19 -5.72 -8.05
C LEU A 55 2.01 -5.69 -6.76
N GLU A 56 1.86 -6.68 -5.92
CA GLU A 56 2.61 -6.74 -4.67
C GLU A 56 4.09 -6.94 -4.94
N GLY A 57 4.43 -7.58 -6.04
CA GLY A 57 5.81 -7.76 -6.40
C GLY A 57 6.47 -6.53 -6.98
N GLY A 58 5.71 -5.46 -7.15
CA GLY A 58 6.30 -4.22 -7.61
C GLY A 58 6.36 -4.09 -9.11
N LYS A 59 5.54 -4.88 -9.84
CA LYS A 59 5.59 -4.79 -11.28
C LYS A 59 5.16 -3.40 -11.72
N GLU A 60 5.98 -2.79 -12.57
CA GLU A 60 5.68 -1.48 -13.05
C GLU A 60 4.89 -1.60 -14.32
N THR A 61 3.69 -1.05 -14.37
CA THR A 61 2.93 -0.99 -15.59
C THR A 61 3.03 0.41 -16.15
N GLU A 62 2.65 0.55 -17.39
CA GLU A 62 2.67 1.86 -18.04
C GLU A 62 1.79 2.83 -17.29
N GLN A 63 0.63 2.39 -16.83
CA GLN A 63 -0.24 3.27 -16.12
C GLN A 63 0.34 3.72 -14.80
N LEU A 64 0.95 2.82 -14.06
CA LEU A 64 1.56 3.22 -12.79
C LEU A 64 2.74 4.15 -13.03
N ARG A 65 3.53 3.88 -14.06
CA ARG A 65 4.67 4.73 -14.37
C ARG A 65 4.20 6.14 -14.67
N ARG A 66 3.13 6.26 -15.44
CA ARG A 66 2.61 7.58 -15.80
C ARG A 66 2.02 8.28 -14.60
N LEU A 67 1.34 7.55 -13.74
CA LEU A 67 0.74 8.14 -12.55
C LEU A 67 1.81 8.70 -11.63
N PHE A 68 2.84 7.91 -11.36
CA PHE A 68 3.89 8.38 -10.48
C PHE A 68 4.69 9.52 -11.11
N ALA A 69 4.81 9.53 -12.44
CA ALA A 69 5.46 10.64 -13.11
C ALA A 69 4.64 11.93 -12.94
N ALA A 70 3.32 11.82 -12.98
CA ALA A 70 2.48 12.99 -12.78
C ALA A 70 2.62 13.52 -11.36
N PHE A 71 2.66 12.63 -10.37
CA PHE A 71 2.84 13.08 -9.00
C PHE A 71 4.18 13.81 -8.84
N LYS A 72 5.22 13.28 -9.47
CA LYS A 72 6.51 13.89 -9.36
C LYS A 72 6.53 15.25 -10.04
N ALA A 73 5.94 15.35 -11.21
CA ALA A 73 5.92 16.61 -11.93
C ALA A 73 5.17 17.68 -11.15
N LEU A 74 4.18 17.30 -10.38
CA LEU A 74 3.42 18.23 -9.59
C LEU A 74 3.98 18.38 -8.17
N GLU A 75 5.08 17.73 -7.89
CA GLU A 75 5.74 17.79 -6.60
C GLU A 75 4.81 17.27 -5.50
N LEU A 76 4.06 16.23 -5.80
CA LEU A 76 3.17 15.64 -4.82
C LEU A 76 3.82 14.42 -4.19
N LYS A 77 3.50 14.18 -2.94
CA LYS A 77 3.94 12.99 -2.27
C LYS A 77 2.73 12.17 -1.93
N LEU A 78 2.82 10.87 -2.16
CA LEU A 78 1.72 9.97 -1.91
C LEU A 78 2.02 9.12 -0.68
N TYR A 79 1.05 9.03 0.19
CA TYR A 79 1.19 8.20 1.36
C TYR A 79 -0.03 7.30 1.48
N LEU A 80 0.17 6.09 1.95
CA LEU A 80 -0.94 5.21 2.31
C LEU A 80 -1.05 5.18 3.82
N GLN A 81 -2.27 5.20 4.30
CA GLN A 81 -2.47 5.16 5.73
C GLN A 81 -3.72 4.36 6.00
N LYS A 82 -3.68 3.51 6.98
CA LYS A 82 -4.82 2.70 7.27
C LYS A 82 -5.95 3.55 7.81
N GLU A 83 -7.17 3.25 7.37
CA GLU A 83 -8.28 3.96 7.86
C GLU A 83 -8.40 3.68 9.30
N SER A 84 -8.74 4.65 10.07
CA SER A 84 -8.75 4.50 11.35
C SER A 84 -9.69 3.69 11.85
N GLY A 85 -10.33 3.27 11.77
CA GLY A 85 -11.13 2.54 12.31
C GLY A 85 -10.78 2.00 13.50
N GLU A 86 -9.76 2.06 13.92
CA GLU A 86 -9.50 1.52 15.01
C GLU A 86 -9.95 2.25 15.96
N PRO A 87 -10.51 1.84 16.70
CA PRO A 87 -11.06 2.60 17.60
C PRO A 87 -10.21 2.86 18.52
N ASP A 88 -10.07 2.87 18.42
CA ASP A 88 -9.35 3.14 19.10
C ASP A 88 -9.52 3.15 19.66
#